data_24797bb0d522063938a159fed83c95ad
#
_entry.id   24797bb0d522063938a159fed83c95ad
#
_cell.length_a   1.000
_cell.length_b   1.000
_cell.length_c   1.000
_cell.angle_alpha   90.00
_cell.angle_beta   90.00
_cell.angle_gamma   90.00
#
_symmetry.space_group_name_H-M   'P 1'
#
loop_
_entity.id
_entity.type
_entity.pdbx_description
1 polymer ?
#
loop_
_entity_poly.entity_id
_entity_poly.type
_entity_poly.pdbx_seq_one_letter_code
_entity_poly.pdbx_strand_id
1 'polypeptide(L)'
;MCIRDSDVIVENPEAPTFANTIEELERTGKLLTKVARVFSNLASSNTNPKLQELQRELSPMLSAHYDKISLNEGLFNRVEAIWQEKETLDLTSEQRKLLEDTRKQFVRSGALMSEEQKKQITEINSKISGLSTSFGQNLLAETNGFELILNLSDLDGLSDGVIAAALDAASQKMEKAETEDEKERYKDKYVFTPHRSSMYPFLTESTRRDLREKLYKSYVMRGDNNNETDNKEIAAQIAKLRAERAQIMGYKTHAHFVLDDNMLKTPEEVYDLLTKLWKPAVKRAKVEVADMQDVADAEGQNFKIAAWDWWHYSEKVRKEKYNLDESAIKPYLSLDNVLKGVFSTTNKLWGLNFTEIFDIDLYHPDARVWEVTDKDGSHLGVFIGDYFTRSNKRGGAWMSSFKGCLLYTSPSPRDATLSRMPSSA
;
A
#
# COMPACT_ATOMS: atom_id res chain seq x y z
N MET A 1 1.51 -27.37 -6.41
CA MET A 1 2.47 -27.57 -5.32
C MET A 1 1.77 -27.41 -3.97
N CYS A 2 1.26 -26.24 -3.55
CA CYS A 2 0.57 -26.09 -2.24
C CYS A 2 -0.68 -26.98 -2.05
N ILE A 3 -1.49 -27.20 -3.08
CA ILE A 3 -2.64 -28.12 -3.00
C ILE A 3 -2.14 -29.55 -2.77
N ARG A 4 -1.10 -29.96 -3.47
CA ARG A 4 -0.49 -31.29 -3.29
C ARG A 4 0.11 -31.47 -1.89
N ASP A 5 0.70 -30.41 -1.35
CA ASP A 5 1.25 -30.42 0.00
C ASP A 5 0.12 -30.52 1.06
N SER A 6 -0.99 -29.78 0.87
CA SER A 6 -2.16 -29.86 1.76
C SER A 6 -2.91 -31.20 1.63
N ASP A 7 -2.95 -31.81 0.44
CA ASP A 7 -3.53 -33.14 0.25
C ASP A 7 -2.73 -34.20 1.02
N VAL A 8 -1.39 -34.11 1.05
CA VAL A 8 -0.53 -35.00 1.85
C VAL A 8 -0.86 -34.89 3.35
N ILE A 9 -1.15 -33.69 3.86
CA ILE A 9 -1.56 -33.52 5.26
C ILE A 9 -2.92 -34.19 5.50
N VAL A 10 -3.88 -34.00 4.58
CA VAL A 10 -5.22 -34.59 4.69
C VAL A 10 -5.18 -36.11 4.63
N GLU A 11 -4.36 -36.67 3.74
CA GLU A 11 -4.21 -38.09 3.50
C GLU A 11 -3.34 -38.83 4.55
N ASN A 12 -2.72 -38.10 5.48
CA ASN A 12 -1.91 -38.68 6.54
C ASN A 12 -2.79 -39.59 7.42
N PRO A 13 -2.49 -40.90 7.49
CA PRO A 13 -3.30 -41.89 8.26
C PRO A 13 -3.17 -41.73 9.77
N GLU A 14 -2.16 -41.02 10.25
CA GLU A 14 -1.96 -40.81 11.68
C GLU A 14 -2.98 -39.77 12.24
N ALA A 15 -3.27 -39.91 13.53
CA ALA A 15 -4.10 -38.95 14.24
C ALA A 15 -3.52 -37.54 14.10
N PRO A 16 -4.38 -36.49 13.97
CA PRO A 16 -3.93 -35.11 13.88
C PRO A 16 -3.12 -34.72 15.12
N THR A 17 -1.92 -34.16 14.88
CA THR A 17 -1.08 -33.55 15.91
C THR A 17 -0.66 -32.19 15.49
N PHE A 18 -0.22 -31.33 16.43
CA PHE A 18 0.33 -30.02 16.10
C PHE A 18 1.45 -30.13 15.05
N ALA A 19 2.38 -31.07 15.22
CA ALA A 19 3.50 -31.27 14.32
C ALA A 19 3.09 -31.74 12.93
N ASN A 20 2.24 -32.77 12.81
CA ASN A 20 1.88 -33.35 11.51
C ASN A 20 0.75 -32.63 10.77
N THR A 21 0.23 -31.55 11.35
CA THR A 21 -0.86 -30.77 10.74
C THR A 21 -0.53 -29.28 10.73
N ILE A 22 -0.37 -28.62 11.88
CA ILE A 22 -0.19 -27.16 11.96
C ILE A 22 1.19 -26.74 11.46
N GLU A 23 2.26 -27.40 11.95
CA GLU A 23 3.63 -27.10 11.50
C GLU A 23 3.84 -27.48 10.03
N GLU A 24 3.29 -28.60 9.58
CA GLU A 24 3.40 -28.98 8.17
C GLU A 24 2.64 -28.01 7.27
N LEU A 25 1.44 -27.55 7.67
CA LEU A 25 0.69 -26.54 6.93
C LEU A 25 1.48 -25.24 6.80
N GLU A 26 2.12 -24.77 7.88
CA GLU A 26 2.96 -23.57 7.86
C GLU A 26 4.19 -23.72 6.95
N ARG A 27 4.66 -24.94 6.75
CA ARG A 27 5.78 -25.25 5.86
C ARG A 27 5.39 -25.38 4.40
N THR A 28 4.09 -25.47 4.08
CA THR A 28 3.62 -25.67 2.71
C THR A 28 3.79 -24.43 1.84
N GLY A 29 3.71 -24.59 0.54
CA GLY A 29 3.58 -23.51 -0.42
C GLY A 29 4.78 -22.58 -0.56
N LYS A 30 5.94 -22.89 -0.02
CA LYS A 30 7.14 -22.02 -0.01
C LYS A 30 7.53 -21.53 -1.41
N LEU A 31 7.51 -22.41 -2.42
CA LEU A 31 7.89 -22.03 -3.78
C LEU A 31 6.87 -21.08 -4.40
N LEU A 32 5.56 -21.37 -4.28
CA LEU A 32 4.52 -20.48 -4.78
C LEU A 32 4.57 -19.13 -4.08
N THR A 33 4.71 -19.12 -2.76
CA THR A 33 4.83 -17.89 -1.96
C THR A 33 6.03 -17.05 -2.41
N LYS A 34 7.20 -17.68 -2.62
CA LYS A 34 8.40 -17.00 -3.11
C LYS A 34 8.17 -16.37 -4.47
N VAL A 35 7.64 -17.12 -5.44
CA VAL A 35 7.37 -16.62 -6.79
C VAL A 35 6.29 -15.54 -6.79
N ALA A 36 5.18 -15.75 -6.07
CA ALA A 36 4.08 -14.80 -5.99
C ALA A 36 4.49 -13.46 -5.35
N ARG A 37 5.34 -13.49 -4.31
CA ARG A 37 5.85 -12.26 -3.66
C ARG A 37 6.76 -11.48 -4.60
N VAL A 38 7.67 -12.14 -5.31
CA VAL A 38 8.52 -11.48 -6.31
C VAL A 38 7.66 -10.89 -7.43
N PHE A 39 6.73 -11.66 -7.99
CA PHE A 39 5.81 -11.19 -9.02
C PHE A 39 4.99 -9.98 -8.56
N SER A 40 4.39 -10.04 -7.38
CA SER A 40 3.58 -8.95 -6.82
C SER A 40 4.42 -7.69 -6.58
N ASN A 41 5.66 -7.85 -6.13
CA ASN A 41 6.57 -6.71 -5.96
C ASN A 41 6.91 -6.07 -7.30
N LEU A 42 7.26 -6.85 -8.32
CA LEU A 42 7.54 -6.33 -9.67
C LEU A 42 6.31 -5.67 -10.29
N ALA A 43 5.13 -6.29 -10.16
CA ALA A 43 3.87 -5.71 -10.64
C ALA A 43 3.51 -4.38 -9.95
N SER A 44 3.99 -4.15 -8.73
CA SER A 44 3.75 -2.90 -7.99
C SER A 44 4.85 -1.86 -8.17
N SER A 45 6.12 -2.28 -8.29
CA SER A 45 7.29 -1.41 -8.23
C SER A 45 7.95 -1.15 -9.58
N ASN A 46 7.78 -2.06 -10.56
CA ASN A 46 8.41 -1.96 -11.87
C ASN A 46 7.55 -2.68 -12.93
N THR A 47 6.28 -2.27 -13.02
CA THR A 47 5.31 -2.92 -13.92
C THR A 47 5.56 -2.61 -15.40
N ASN A 48 5.01 -3.46 -16.25
CA ASN A 48 4.93 -3.28 -17.69
C ASN A 48 3.64 -3.93 -18.23
N PRO A 49 3.25 -3.71 -19.51
CA PRO A 49 2.03 -4.27 -20.07
C PRO A 49 1.88 -5.79 -19.90
N LYS A 50 2.99 -6.53 -20.04
CA LYS A 50 2.99 -7.99 -19.88
C LYS A 50 2.76 -8.42 -18.44
N LEU A 51 3.40 -7.74 -17.47
CA LEU A 51 3.16 -8.01 -16.05
C LEU A 51 1.72 -7.66 -15.65
N GLN A 52 1.14 -6.61 -16.20
CA GLN A 52 -0.26 -6.23 -15.96
C GLN A 52 -1.24 -7.25 -16.53
N GLU A 53 -0.98 -7.76 -17.74
CA GLU A 53 -1.76 -8.85 -18.33
C GLU A 53 -1.72 -10.11 -17.44
N LEU A 54 -0.52 -10.56 -17.09
CA LEU A 54 -0.33 -11.70 -16.20
C LEU A 54 -0.99 -11.48 -14.81
N GLN A 55 -0.96 -10.27 -14.29
CA GLN A 55 -1.61 -9.95 -13.01
C GLN A 55 -3.13 -10.13 -13.10
N ARG A 56 -3.76 -9.69 -14.20
CA ARG A 56 -5.20 -9.92 -14.43
C ARG A 56 -5.57 -11.39 -14.51
N GLU A 57 -4.71 -12.19 -15.14
CA GLU A 57 -4.91 -13.64 -15.26
C GLU A 57 -4.66 -14.36 -13.92
N LEU A 58 -3.52 -14.09 -13.29
CA LEU A 58 -3.07 -14.84 -12.12
C LEU A 58 -3.81 -14.47 -10.83
N SER A 59 -4.29 -13.22 -10.67
CA SER A 59 -4.92 -12.80 -9.41
C SER A 59 -6.16 -13.61 -9.06
N PRO A 60 -7.13 -13.85 -9.97
CA PRO A 60 -8.27 -14.73 -9.70
C PRO A 60 -7.84 -16.20 -9.49
N MET A 61 -6.84 -16.69 -10.23
CA MET A 61 -6.33 -18.06 -10.08
C MET A 61 -5.69 -18.28 -8.70
N LEU A 62 -4.90 -17.34 -8.22
CA LEU A 62 -4.31 -17.39 -6.88
C LEU A 62 -5.39 -17.32 -5.81
N SER A 63 -6.39 -16.45 -5.97
CA SER A 63 -7.54 -16.39 -5.07
C SER A 63 -8.23 -17.75 -4.96
N ALA A 64 -8.60 -18.35 -6.09
CA ALA A 64 -9.23 -19.65 -6.12
C ALA A 64 -8.33 -20.78 -5.57
N HIS A 65 -7.01 -20.67 -5.77
CA HIS A 65 -6.06 -21.61 -5.20
C HIS A 65 -6.04 -21.57 -3.66
N TYR A 66 -5.98 -20.37 -3.07
CA TYR A 66 -6.02 -20.21 -1.61
C TYR A 66 -7.36 -20.61 -1.03
N ASP A 67 -8.46 -20.36 -1.74
CA ASP A 67 -9.81 -20.81 -1.33
C ASP A 67 -9.88 -22.36 -1.28
N LYS A 68 -9.27 -23.08 -2.24
CA LYS A 68 -9.20 -24.56 -2.21
C LYS A 68 -8.50 -25.10 -0.96
N ILE A 69 -7.52 -24.38 -0.43
CA ILE A 69 -6.81 -24.78 0.80
C ILE A 69 -7.67 -24.45 2.01
N SER A 70 -8.10 -23.19 2.13
CA SER A 70 -8.81 -22.68 3.30
C SER A 70 -10.25 -23.20 3.46
N LEU A 71 -10.86 -23.73 2.40
CA LEU A 71 -12.18 -24.35 2.40
C LEU A 71 -12.12 -25.89 2.38
N ASN A 72 -10.92 -26.49 2.44
CA ASN A 72 -10.76 -27.94 2.45
C ASN A 72 -11.27 -28.51 3.77
N GLU A 73 -12.32 -29.33 3.70
CA GLU A 73 -12.98 -29.93 4.85
C GLU A 73 -12.04 -30.89 5.62
N GLY A 74 -11.29 -31.74 4.90
CA GLY A 74 -10.36 -32.69 5.52
C GLY A 74 -9.27 -31.97 6.31
N LEU A 75 -8.72 -30.89 5.75
CA LEU A 75 -7.71 -30.07 6.41
C LEU A 75 -8.28 -29.36 7.64
N PHE A 76 -9.48 -28.78 7.51
CA PHE A 76 -10.14 -28.12 8.63
C PHE A 76 -10.47 -29.10 9.76
N ASN A 77 -10.95 -30.30 9.44
CA ASN A 77 -11.25 -31.32 10.45
C ASN A 77 -10.01 -31.73 11.26
N ARG A 78 -8.84 -31.80 10.63
CA ARG A 78 -7.58 -32.05 11.36
C ARG A 78 -7.21 -30.88 12.27
N VAL A 79 -7.35 -29.63 11.81
CA VAL A 79 -7.11 -28.43 12.63
C VAL A 79 -8.09 -28.36 13.79
N GLU A 80 -9.37 -28.64 13.57
CA GLU A 80 -10.43 -28.64 14.60
C GLU A 80 -10.20 -29.72 15.66
N ALA A 81 -9.76 -30.90 15.27
CA ALA A 81 -9.43 -32.00 16.24
C ALA A 81 -8.34 -31.55 17.22
N ILE A 82 -7.27 -30.90 16.72
CA ILE A 82 -6.19 -30.38 17.57
C ILE A 82 -6.70 -29.24 18.46
N TRP A 83 -7.55 -28.37 17.91
CA TRP A 83 -8.16 -27.24 18.65
C TRP A 83 -9.01 -27.71 19.83
N GLN A 84 -9.76 -28.80 19.68
CA GLN A 84 -10.60 -29.34 20.77
C GLN A 84 -9.75 -29.87 21.95
N GLU A 85 -8.52 -30.31 21.68
CA GLU A 85 -7.59 -30.80 22.68
C GLU A 85 -6.58 -29.79 23.19
N LYS A 86 -6.65 -28.52 22.74
CA LYS A 86 -5.65 -27.47 22.95
C LYS A 86 -5.22 -27.24 24.40
N GLU A 87 -6.12 -27.49 25.38
CA GLU A 87 -5.84 -27.29 26.81
C GLU A 87 -5.01 -28.45 27.40
N THR A 88 -4.99 -29.60 26.74
CA THR A 88 -4.25 -30.80 27.18
C THR A 88 -2.89 -30.92 26.49
N LEU A 89 -2.66 -30.13 25.44
CA LEU A 89 -1.41 -30.14 24.68
C LEU A 89 -0.35 -29.25 25.34
N ASP A 90 0.88 -29.75 25.44
CA ASP A 90 2.05 -29.00 25.90
C ASP A 90 2.59 -28.11 24.77
N LEU A 91 1.87 -27.01 24.48
CA LEU A 91 2.21 -26.04 23.45
C LEU A 91 2.83 -24.79 24.06
N THR A 92 3.89 -24.30 23.41
CA THR A 92 4.41 -22.95 23.74
C THR A 92 3.38 -21.87 23.46
N SER A 93 3.59 -20.65 23.95
CA SER A 93 2.70 -19.51 23.69
C SER A 93 2.57 -19.20 22.18
N GLU A 94 3.66 -19.33 21.42
CA GLU A 94 3.67 -19.14 19.97
C GLU A 94 2.90 -20.26 19.26
N GLN A 95 3.12 -21.50 19.63
CA GLN A 95 2.40 -22.65 19.04
C GLN A 95 0.91 -22.55 19.30
N ARG A 96 0.51 -22.18 20.53
CA ARG A 96 -0.90 -21.95 20.89
C ARG A 96 -1.50 -20.83 20.04
N LYS A 97 -0.76 -19.75 19.87
CA LYS A 97 -1.19 -18.62 19.03
C LYS A 97 -1.31 -19.01 17.56
N LEU A 98 -0.38 -19.78 17.03
CA LEU A 98 -0.45 -20.26 15.65
C LEU A 98 -1.66 -21.16 15.42
N LEU A 99 -1.96 -22.08 16.36
CA LEU A 99 -3.14 -22.93 16.29
C LEU A 99 -4.43 -22.11 16.28
N GLU A 100 -4.53 -21.11 17.18
CA GLU A 100 -5.66 -20.18 17.24
C GLU A 100 -5.85 -19.42 15.92
N ASP A 101 -4.78 -18.82 15.41
CA ASP A 101 -4.82 -18.01 14.19
C ASP A 101 -5.12 -18.88 12.96
N THR A 102 -4.54 -20.09 12.88
CA THR A 102 -4.82 -21.04 11.79
C THR A 102 -6.29 -21.42 11.79
N ARG A 103 -6.84 -21.87 12.91
CA ARG A 103 -8.27 -22.20 13.00
C ARG A 103 -9.17 -21.00 12.66
N LYS A 104 -8.86 -19.85 13.21
CA LYS A 104 -9.61 -18.61 12.96
C LYS A 104 -9.60 -18.27 11.47
N GLN A 105 -8.47 -18.41 10.80
CA GLN A 105 -8.35 -18.17 9.36
C GLN A 105 -9.26 -19.11 8.56
N PHE A 106 -9.27 -20.41 8.86
CA PHE A 106 -10.18 -21.36 8.22
C PHE A 106 -11.66 -20.99 8.42
N VAL A 107 -12.06 -20.72 9.65
CA VAL A 107 -13.43 -20.32 9.98
C VAL A 107 -13.82 -19.04 9.23
N ARG A 108 -12.96 -18.02 9.24
CA ARG A 108 -13.19 -16.76 8.54
C ARG A 108 -13.13 -16.86 7.01
N SER A 109 -12.53 -17.92 6.49
CA SER A 109 -12.57 -18.24 5.06
C SER A 109 -13.88 -18.92 4.66
N GLY A 110 -14.62 -19.51 5.62
CA GLY A 110 -15.89 -20.20 5.37
C GLY A 110 -15.83 -21.73 5.54
N ALA A 111 -14.83 -22.26 6.25
CA ALA A 111 -14.68 -23.71 6.44
C ALA A 111 -15.92 -24.41 7.05
N LEU A 112 -16.68 -23.66 7.88
CA LEU A 112 -17.92 -24.15 8.51
C LEU A 112 -19.17 -24.02 7.62
N MET A 113 -19.05 -23.48 6.42
CA MET A 113 -20.16 -23.25 5.50
C MET A 113 -20.52 -24.54 4.74
N SER A 114 -21.76 -24.58 4.21
CA SER A 114 -22.18 -25.64 3.30
C SER A 114 -21.37 -25.58 1.99
N GLU A 115 -21.31 -26.67 1.26
CA GLU A 115 -20.59 -26.75 -0.02
C GLU A 115 -21.11 -25.73 -1.05
N GLU A 116 -22.41 -25.46 -1.06
CA GLU A 116 -23.01 -24.42 -1.91
C GLU A 116 -22.52 -23.02 -1.52
N GLN A 117 -22.46 -22.72 -0.22
CA GLN A 117 -21.95 -21.44 0.28
C GLN A 117 -20.44 -21.29 0.02
N LYS A 118 -19.64 -22.34 0.19
CA LYS A 118 -18.21 -22.37 -0.15
C LYS A 118 -17.98 -22.03 -1.61
N LYS A 119 -18.77 -22.62 -2.51
CA LYS A 119 -18.73 -22.31 -3.96
C LYS A 119 -19.03 -20.83 -4.24
N GLN A 120 -20.09 -20.30 -3.64
CA GLN A 120 -20.45 -18.88 -3.78
C GLN A 120 -19.34 -17.96 -3.27
N ILE A 121 -18.72 -18.27 -2.10
CA ILE A 121 -17.61 -17.50 -1.55
C ILE A 121 -16.41 -17.50 -2.52
N THR A 122 -16.04 -18.64 -3.08
CA THR A 122 -14.94 -18.77 -4.05
C THR A 122 -15.20 -17.93 -5.30
N GLU A 123 -16.42 -17.95 -5.84
CA GLU A 123 -16.81 -17.14 -7.00
C GLU A 123 -16.73 -15.64 -6.68
N ILE A 124 -17.21 -15.22 -5.50
CA ILE A 124 -17.15 -13.83 -5.04
C ILE A 124 -15.70 -13.38 -4.86
N ASN A 125 -14.87 -14.18 -4.20
CA ASN A 125 -13.45 -13.87 -3.96
C ASN A 125 -12.69 -13.70 -5.27
N SER A 126 -12.90 -14.59 -6.24
CA SER A 126 -12.30 -14.52 -7.58
C SER A 126 -12.70 -13.23 -8.31
N LYS A 127 -14.00 -12.87 -8.28
CA LYS A 127 -14.50 -11.62 -8.88
C LYS A 127 -13.90 -10.39 -8.20
N ILE A 128 -13.88 -10.33 -6.87
CA ILE A 128 -13.28 -9.22 -6.13
C ILE A 128 -11.79 -9.08 -6.47
N SER A 129 -11.06 -10.18 -6.58
CA SER A 129 -9.64 -10.19 -6.94
C SER A 129 -9.40 -9.58 -8.33
N GLY A 130 -10.16 -10.00 -9.34
CA GLY A 130 -10.09 -9.45 -10.69
C GLY A 130 -10.45 -7.96 -10.76
N LEU A 131 -11.56 -7.57 -10.13
CA LEU A 131 -12.01 -6.18 -10.07
C LEU A 131 -10.99 -5.28 -9.34
N SER A 132 -10.40 -5.75 -8.24
CA SER A 132 -9.37 -5.00 -7.51
C SER A 132 -8.10 -4.78 -8.34
N THR A 133 -7.71 -5.78 -9.15
CA THR A 133 -6.59 -5.67 -10.07
C THR A 133 -6.88 -4.61 -11.14
N SER A 134 -8.06 -4.68 -11.78
CA SER A 134 -8.48 -3.69 -12.78
C SER A 134 -8.56 -2.27 -12.21
N PHE A 135 -9.14 -2.12 -11.01
CA PHE A 135 -9.18 -0.84 -10.30
C PHE A 135 -7.80 -0.21 -10.15
N GLY A 136 -6.83 -0.99 -9.68
CA GLY A 136 -5.47 -0.52 -9.48
C GLY A 136 -4.76 -0.14 -10.77
N GLN A 137 -4.94 -0.92 -11.83
CA GLN A 137 -4.36 -0.65 -13.15
C GLN A 137 -4.96 0.60 -13.81
N ASN A 138 -6.28 0.79 -13.72
CA ASN A 138 -6.97 1.99 -14.21
C ASN A 138 -6.46 3.24 -13.50
N LEU A 139 -6.30 3.18 -12.16
CA LEU A 139 -5.78 4.30 -11.39
C LEU A 139 -4.35 4.68 -11.78
N LEU A 140 -3.51 3.69 -12.05
CA LEU A 140 -2.14 3.93 -12.54
C LEU A 140 -2.16 4.54 -13.94
N ALA A 141 -2.99 4.02 -14.84
CA ALA A 141 -3.13 4.52 -16.20
C ALA A 141 -3.57 6.00 -16.21
N GLU A 142 -4.58 6.38 -15.42
CA GLU A 142 -5.02 7.78 -15.30
C GLU A 142 -3.96 8.68 -14.67
N THR A 143 -3.21 8.18 -13.68
CA THR A 143 -2.10 8.95 -13.09
C THR A 143 -1.03 9.29 -14.14
N ASN A 144 -0.75 8.36 -15.04
CA ASN A 144 0.24 8.53 -16.10
C ASN A 144 -0.30 9.27 -17.33
N GLY A 145 -1.61 9.24 -17.54
CA GLY A 145 -2.27 9.84 -18.71
C GLY A 145 -2.44 11.35 -18.62
N PHE A 146 -2.31 11.95 -17.43
CA PHE A 146 -2.42 13.40 -17.28
C PHE A 146 -1.06 14.09 -17.18
N GLU A 147 -0.90 15.15 -17.96
CA GLU A 147 0.28 16.01 -17.98
C GLU A 147 -0.16 17.48 -17.99
N LEU A 148 0.40 18.27 -17.08
CA LEU A 148 0.31 19.72 -17.09
C LEU A 148 1.62 20.24 -17.70
N ILE A 149 1.58 20.58 -19.00
CA ILE A 149 2.72 21.07 -19.77
C ILE A 149 2.68 22.60 -19.76
N LEU A 150 3.74 23.20 -19.25
CA LEU A 150 3.81 24.64 -18.98
C LEU A 150 4.96 25.31 -19.72
N ASN A 151 4.84 26.61 -19.95
CA ASN A 151 5.91 27.48 -20.41
C ASN A 151 6.63 28.15 -19.23
N LEU A 152 7.76 28.76 -19.48
CA LEU A 152 8.52 29.49 -18.46
C LEU A 152 7.66 30.56 -17.77
N SER A 153 6.77 31.24 -18.52
CA SER A 153 5.87 32.28 -18.00
C SER A 153 4.81 31.77 -17.02
N ASP A 154 4.62 30.47 -16.91
CA ASP A 154 3.61 29.84 -16.05
C ASP A 154 4.17 29.38 -14.69
N LEU A 155 5.48 29.54 -14.47
CA LEU A 155 6.21 29.00 -13.34
C LEU A 155 6.33 29.93 -12.12
N ASP A 156 5.61 31.05 -12.13
CA ASP A 156 5.68 32.04 -11.07
C ASP A 156 5.43 31.41 -9.68
N GLY A 157 6.30 31.77 -8.73
CA GLY A 157 6.29 31.25 -7.35
C GLY A 157 7.04 29.94 -7.11
N LEU A 158 7.41 29.20 -8.16
CA LEU A 158 8.10 27.92 -8.03
C LEU A 158 9.59 28.11 -7.74
N SER A 159 10.14 27.27 -6.85
CA SER A 159 11.57 27.24 -6.54
C SER A 159 12.39 26.61 -7.68
N ASP A 160 13.68 26.94 -7.75
CA ASP A 160 14.60 26.40 -8.77
C ASP A 160 14.59 24.87 -8.80
N GLY A 161 14.51 24.22 -7.63
CA GLY A 161 14.48 22.76 -7.53
C GLY A 161 13.22 22.16 -8.14
N VAL A 162 12.06 22.79 -7.98
CA VAL A 162 10.79 22.35 -8.58
C VAL A 162 10.81 22.57 -10.10
N ILE A 163 11.34 23.70 -10.54
CA ILE A 163 11.50 24.03 -11.97
C ILE A 163 12.45 23.02 -12.64
N ALA A 164 13.61 22.74 -12.03
CA ALA A 164 14.58 21.79 -12.56
C ALA A 164 13.98 20.37 -12.68
N ALA A 165 13.21 19.91 -11.67
CA ALA A 165 12.56 18.61 -11.72
C ALA A 165 11.48 18.55 -12.82
N ALA A 166 10.76 19.63 -13.09
CA ALA A 166 9.76 19.69 -14.15
C ALA A 166 10.40 19.73 -15.55
N LEU A 167 11.56 20.39 -15.70
CA LEU A 167 12.35 20.38 -16.91
C LEU A 167 12.93 18.99 -17.20
N ASP A 168 13.47 18.32 -16.18
CA ASP A 168 13.96 16.95 -16.29
C ASP A 168 12.83 15.99 -16.70
N ALA A 169 11.64 16.12 -16.13
CA ALA A 169 10.47 15.34 -16.52
C ALA A 169 10.08 15.58 -18.00
N ALA A 170 10.17 16.81 -18.51
CA ALA A 170 9.96 17.10 -19.92
C ALA A 170 11.04 16.46 -20.81
N SER A 171 12.31 16.54 -20.39
CA SER A 171 13.44 15.94 -21.10
C SER A 171 13.30 14.41 -21.22
N GLN A 172 12.94 13.73 -20.11
CA GLN A 172 12.70 12.31 -20.12
C GLN A 172 11.53 11.87 -21.02
N LYS A 173 10.48 12.73 -21.13
CA LYS A 173 9.37 12.50 -22.06
C LYS A 173 9.80 12.67 -23.51
N MET A 174 10.59 13.69 -23.79
CA MET A 174 11.15 13.96 -25.12
C MET A 174 12.06 12.82 -25.59
N GLU A 175 12.90 12.27 -24.70
CA GLU A 175 13.76 11.13 -25.00
C GLU A 175 12.96 9.84 -25.34
N LYS A 176 11.79 9.66 -24.74
CA LYS A 176 10.91 8.51 -24.98
C LYS A 176 9.94 8.72 -26.13
N ALA A 177 9.86 9.92 -26.68
CA ALA A 177 8.97 10.24 -27.78
C ALA A 177 9.42 9.56 -29.08
N GLU A 178 8.47 8.94 -29.78
CA GLU A 178 8.72 8.19 -31.01
C GLU A 178 8.66 9.07 -32.27
N THR A 179 7.95 10.19 -32.19
CA THR A 179 7.76 11.12 -33.32
C THR A 179 8.34 12.50 -33.03
N GLU A 180 8.69 13.23 -34.08
CA GLU A 180 9.19 14.60 -33.95
C GLU A 180 8.09 15.56 -33.37
N ASP A 181 6.82 15.32 -33.69
CA ASP A 181 5.71 16.11 -33.15
C ASP A 181 5.59 15.91 -31.62
N GLU A 182 5.79 14.69 -31.13
CA GLU A 182 5.83 14.42 -29.69
C GLU A 182 7.03 15.07 -29.03
N LYS A 183 8.21 15.06 -29.64
CA LYS A 183 9.39 15.75 -29.10
C LYS A 183 9.18 17.26 -29.02
N GLU A 184 8.63 17.88 -30.07
CA GLU A 184 8.36 19.31 -30.12
C GLU A 184 7.35 19.73 -29.04
N ARG A 185 6.40 18.84 -28.64
CA ARG A 185 5.46 19.07 -27.55
C ARG A 185 6.15 19.33 -26.21
N TYR A 186 7.31 18.73 -25.96
CA TYR A 186 8.03 18.87 -24.69
C TYR A 186 9.25 19.79 -24.77
N LYS A 187 9.63 20.24 -25.94
CA LYS A 187 10.78 21.11 -26.14
C LYS A 187 10.58 22.46 -25.43
N ASP A 188 11.54 22.83 -24.61
CA ASP A 188 11.51 24.03 -23.79
C ASP A 188 10.27 24.14 -22.87
N LYS A 189 9.72 22.99 -22.44
CA LYS A 189 8.56 22.91 -21.57
C LYS A 189 8.91 22.34 -20.20
N TYR A 190 7.96 22.50 -19.29
CA TYR A 190 8.00 22.04 -17.92
C TYR A 190 6.79 21.13 -17.66
N VAL A 191 7.02 19.90 -17.20
CA VAL A 191 5.96 18.89 -17.07
C VAL A 191 5.68 18.59 -15.60
N PHE A 192 4.43 18.80 -15.20
CA PHE A 192 3.91 18.39 -13.90
C PHE A 192 2.87 17.30 -14.07
N THR A 193 2.85 16.37 -13.11
CA THR A 193 1.98 15.18 -13.16
C THR A 193 1.23 15.02 -11.84
N PRO A 194 0.17 14.17 -11.78
CA PRO A 194 -0.52 13.85 -10.54
C PRO A 194 0.30 13.01 -9.54
N HIS A 195 1.54 12.63 -9.87
CA HIS A 195 2.41 12.00 -8.88
C HIS A 195 2.70 12.96 -7.72
N ARG A 196 2.63 12.46 -6.49
CA ARG A 196 2.73 13.29 -5.28
C ARG A 196 4.02 14.12 -5.22
N SER A 197 5.13 13.55 -5.67
CA SER A 197 6.43 14.24 -5.74
C SER A 197 6.46 15.44 -6.71
N SER A 198 5.61 15.42 -7.73
CA SER A 198 5.44 16.53 -8.68
C SER A 198 4.32 17.49 -8.24
N MET A 199 3.18 16.94 -7.86
CA MET A 199 1.97 17.70 -7.56
C MET A 199 2.09 18.54 -6.28
N TYR A 200 2.53 17.97 -5.16
CA TYR A 200 2.53 18.71 -3.90
C TYR A 200 3.44 19.94 -3.89
N PRO A 201 4.70 19.88 -4.38
CA PRO A 201 5.51 21.09 -4.51
C PRO A 201 4.83 22.16 -5.37
N PHE A 202 4.23 21.77 -6.50
CA PHE A 202 3.50 22.71 -7.36
C PHE A 202 2.31 23.34 -6.65
N LEU A 203 1.47 22.55 -5.96
CA LEU A 203 0.31 23.06 -5.20
C LEU A 203 0.74 23.98 -4.05
N THR A 204 1.91 23.75 -3.48
CA THR A 204 2.45 24.55 -2.37
C THR A 204 3.02 25.88 -2.87
N GLU A 205 3.82 25.86 -3.92
CA GLU A 205 4.66 27.00 -4.32
C GLU A 205 4.02 27.87 -5.40
N SER A 206 3.34 27.28 -6.41
CA SER A 206 2.83 28.04 -7.56
C SER A 206 1.81 29.11 -7.17
N THR A 207 2.00 30.34 -7.67
CA THR A 207 1.03 31.44 -7.54
C THR A 207 -0.17 31.29 -8.49
N ARG A 208 -0.05 30.51 -9.55
CA ARG A 208 -1.07 30.28 -10.57
C ARG A 208 -2.19 29.38 -10.05
N ARG A 209 -3.21 30.03 -9.47
CA ARG A 209 -4.38 29.37 -8.88
C ARG A 209 -5.13 28.44 -9.86
N ASP A 210 -5.29 28.91 -11.10
CA ASP A 210 -5.94 28.17 -12.19
C ASP A 210 -5.20 26.84 -12.51
N LEU A 211 -3.88 26.85 -12.46
CA LEU A 211 -3.06 25.67 -12.70
C LEU A 211 -3.03 24.75 -11.49
N ARG A 212 -3.05 25.31 -10.25
CA ARG A 212 -3.24 24.48 -9.03
C ARG A 212 -4.57 23.73 -9.07
N GLU A 213 -5.67 24.40 -9.43
CA GLU A 213 -6.99 23.77 -9.59
C GLU A 213 -6.94 22.63 -10.62
N LYS A 214 -6.35 22.88 -11.79
CA LYS A 214 -6.25 21.90 -12.86
C LYS A 214 -5.48 20.64 -12.43
N LEU A 215 -4.31 20.81 -11.81
CA LEU A 215 -3.49 19.71 -11.34
C LEU A 215 -4.13 18.97 -10.15
N TYR A 216 -4.75 19.69 -9.21
CA TYR A 216 -5.48 19.11 -8.09
C TYR A 216 -6.65 18.24 -8.59
N LYS A 217 -7.47 18.75 -9.50
CA LYS A 217 -8.61 18.04 -10.07
C LYS A 217 -8.15 16.76 -10.80
N SER A 218 -7.05 16.83 -11.55
CA SER A 218 -6.52 15.64 -12.22
C SER A 218 -6.13 14.53 -11.24
N TYR A 219 -5.74 14.86 -10.02
CA TYR A 219 -5.43 13.89 -8.99
C TYR A 219 -6.68 13.31 -8.30
N VAL A 220 -7.62 14.17 -7.89
CA VAL A 220 -8.77 13.72 -7.09
C VAL A 220 -9.84 13.04 -7.94
N MET A 221 -9.90 13.34 -9.23
CA MET A 221 -10.87 12.75 -10.18
C MET A 221 -10.38 11.48 -10.86
N ARG A 222 -9.23 10.95 -10.49
CA ARG A 222 -8.71 9.71 -11.09
C ARG A 222 -9.67 8.56 -10.88
N GLY A 223 -10.04 7.89 -11.96
CA GLY A 223 -11.04 6.82 -11.98
C GLY A 223 -12.49 7.32 -11.94
N ASP A 224 -12.72 8.62 -12.13
CA ASP A 224 -14.06 9.27 -12.15
C ASP A 224 -14.18 10.25 -13.33
N ASN A 225 -13.69 9.87 -14.50
CA ASN A 225 -13.66 10.72 -15.69
C ASN A 225 -14.58 10.25 -16.83
N ASN A 226 -15.43 9.24 -16.62
CA ASN A 226 -16.30 8.64 -17.63
C ASN A 226 -15.54 8.21 -18.90
N ASN A 227 -14.35 7.68 -18.74
CA ASN A 227 -13.47 7.18 -19.79
C ASN A 227 -13.21 5.67 -19.61
N GLU A 228 -12.30 5.10 -20.41
CA GLU A 228 -11.98 3.66 -20.39
C GLU A 228 -11.36 3.19 -19.07
N THR A 229 -10.81 4.10 -18.27
CA THR A 229 -10.20 3.84 -16.97
C THR A 229 -11.09 4.22 -15.78
N ASP A 230 -12.39 4.45 -16.04
CA ASP A 230 -13.35 4.78 -14.99
C ASP A 230 -13.56 3.62 -14.00
N ASN A 231 -13.52 3.93 -12.72
CA ASN A 231 -13.59 2.94 -11.65
C ASN A 231 -14.92 2.94 -10.86
N LYS A 232 -15.89 3.81 -11.21
CA LYS A 232 -17.15 3.94 -10.44
C LYS A 232 -17.92 2.62 -10.37
N GLU A 233 -18.11 1.98 -11.53
CA GLU A 233 -18.83 0.70 -11.59
C GLU A 233 -18.04 -0.42 -10.90
N ILE A 234 -16.72 -0.45 -11.06
CA ILE A 234 -15.84 -1.41 -10.38
C ILE A 234 -15.96 -1.26 -8.86
N ALA A 235 -15.93 -0.03 -8.35
CA ALA A 235 -16.09 0.25 -6.93
C ALA A 235 -17.46 -0.19 -6.39
N ALA A 236 -18.52 0.08 -7.13
CA ALA A 236 -19.89 -0.34 -6.79
C ALA A 236 -19.99 -1.88 -6.74
N GLN A 237 -19.45 -2.57 -7.73
CA GLN A 237 -19.46 -4.04 -7.77
C GLN A 237 -18.64 -4.65 -6.63
N ILE A 238 -17.46 -4.12 -6.33
CA ILE A 238 -16.66 -4.58 -5.18
C ILE A 238 -17.44 -4.40 -3.87
N ALA A 239 -18.09 -3.25 -3.67
CA ALA A 239 -18.87 -2.99 -2.47
C ALA A 239 -20.04 -3.98 -2.34
N LYS A 240 -20.77 -4.25 -3.43
CA LYS A 240 -21.87 -5.23 -3.48
C LYS A 240 -21.37 -6.63 -3.16
N LEU A 241 -20.32 -7.12 -3.82
CA LEU A 241 -19.77 -8.45 -3.59
C LEU A 241 -19.23 -8.63 -2.16
N ARG A 242 -18.64 -7.59 -1.57
CA ARG A 242 -18.22 -7.60 -0.16
C ARG A 242 -19.41 -7.71 0.79
N ALA A 243 -20.52 -7.05 0.50
CA ALA A 243 -21.75 -7.17 1.28
C ALA A 243 -22.36 -8.57 1.17
N GLU A 244 -22.46 -9.11 -0.03
CA GLU A 244 -22.96 -10.47 -0.29
C GLU A 244 -22.11 -11.52 0.45
N ARG A 245 -20.78 -11.44 0.37
CA ARG A 245 -19.88 -12.34 1.08
C ARG A 245 -20.10 -12.27 2.59
N ALA A 246 -20.21 -11.06 3.16
CA ALA A 246 -20.44 -10.91 4.59
C ALA A 246 -21.76 -11.54 5.03
N GLN A 247 -22.83 -11.42 4.23
CA GLN A 247 -24.13 -12.05 4.52
C GLN A 247 -24.06 -13.58 4.46
N ILE A 248 -23.38 -14.15 3.46
CA ILE A 248 -23.15 -15.60 3.38
C ILE A 248 -22.42 -16.09 4.62
N MET A 249 -21.43 -15.31 5.11
CA MET A 249 -20.64 -15.59 6.31
C MET A 249 -21.42 -15.33 7.62
N GLY A 250 -22.69 -14.94 7.57
CA GLY A 250 -23.52 -14.69 8.75
C GLY A 250 -23.33 -13.32 9.41
N TYR A 251 -22.62 -12.40 8.79
CA TYR A 251 -22.41 -11.06 9.31
C TYR A 251 -23.42 -10.06 8.74
N LYS A 252 -23.85 -9.12 9.57
CA LYS A 252 -24.80 -8.08 9.18
C LYS A 252 -24.30 -7.19 8.04
N THR A 253 -23.02 -6.84 8.05
CA THR A 253 -22.36 -6.04 7.00
C THR A 253 -20.91 -6.45 6.83
N HIS A 254 -20.27 -6.01 5.74
CA HIS A 254 -18.84 -6.19 5.53
C HIS A 254 -17.98 -5.59 6.66
N ALA A 255 -18.41 -4.46 7.24
CA ALA A 255 -17.71 -3.85 8.38
C ALA A 255 -17.71 -4.78 9.61
N HIS A 256 -18.84 -5.42 9.94
CA HIS A 256 -18.89 -6.41 11.03
C HIS A 256 -17.95 -7.59 10.74
N PHE A 257 -17.93 -8.10 9.50
CA PHE A 257 -17.02 -9.18 9.11
C PHE A 257 -15.54 -8.80 9.30
N VAL A 258 -15.16 -7.58 8.87
CA VAL A 258 -13.76 -7.13 9.00
C VAL A 258 -13.38 -6.90 10.45
N LEU A 259 -14.23 -6.21 11.21
CA LEU A 259 -13.94 -5.80 12.59
C LEU A 259 -13.90 -6.97 13.57
N ASP A 260 -14.56 -8.07 13.28
CA ASP A 260 -14.51 -9.28 14.11
C ASP A 260 -13.08 -9.73 14.43
N ASP A 261 -12.14 -9.46 13.53
CA ASP A 261 -10.72 -9.78 13.68
C ASP A 261 -9.82 -8.56 13.93
N ASN A 262 -10.37 -7.45 14.35
CA ASN A 262 -9.61 -6.24 14.66
C ASN A 262 -9.69 -5.87 16.15
N MET A 263 -8.99 -4.81 16.54
CA MET A 263 -8.96 -4.31 17.92
C MET A 263 -10.36 -3.88 18.39
N LEU A 264 -11.05 -3.06 17.57
CA LEU A 264 -12.45 -2.69 17.76
C LEU A 264 -13.32 -3.74 17.06
N LYS A 265 -14.32 -4.28 17.74
CA LYS A 265 -15.09 -5.44 17.29
C LYS A 265 -16.35 -5.08 16.52
N THR A 266 -16.88 -3.89 16.71
CA THR A 266 -18.15 -3.46 16.11
C THR A 266 -18.01 -2.12 15.39
N PRO A 267 -18.83 -1.87 14.36
CA PRO A 267 -18.91 -0.55 13.71
C PRO A 267 -19.28 0.57 14.69
N GLU A 268 -20.09 0.28 15.69
CA GLU A 268 -20.52 1.23 16.71
C GLU A 268 -19.31 1.72 17.53
N GLU A 269 -18.43 0.83 17.97
CA GLU A 269 -17.18 1.19 18.67
C GLU A 269 -16.27 2.07 17.81
N VAL A 270 -16.19 1.75 16.50
CA VAL A 270 -15.41 2.55 15.52
C VAL A 270 -16.03 3.95 15.39
N TYR A 271 -17.36 4.04 15.22
CA TYR A 271 -18.04 5.34 15.12
C TYR A 271 -17.91 6.17 16.39
N ASP A 272 -17.95 5.55 17.56
CA ASP A 272 -17.73 6.24 18.83
C ASP A 272 -16.35 6.88 18.89
N LEU A 273 -15.31 6.13 18.51
CA LEU A 273 -13.95 6.66 18.45
C LEU A 273 -13.82 7.78 17.41
N LEU A 274 -14.27 7.52 16.19
CA LEU A 274 -14.19 8.49 15.09
C LEU A 274 -14.96 9.77 15.40
N THR A 275 -16.15 9.68 16.00
CA THR A 275 -16.97 10.85 16.33
C THR A 275 -16.33 11.71 17.42
N LYS A 276 -15.66 11.08 18.41
CA LYS A 276 -14.88 11.81 19.42
C LYS A 276 -13.75 12.64 18.80
N LEU A 277 -13.12 12.11 17.75
CA LEU A 277 -12.04 12.81 17.02
C LEU A 277 -12.58 13.79 15.99
N TRP A 278 -13.65 13.45 15.28
CA TRP A 278 -14.19 14.24 14.18
C TRP A 278 -14.66 15.62 14.56
N LYS A 279 -15.43 15.72 15.64
CA LYS A 279 -15.96 17.02 16.08
C LYS A 279 -14.87 18.05 16.39
N PRO A 280 -13.85 17.76 17.22
CA PRO A 280 -12.77 18.72 17.47
C PRO A 280 -11.89 18.93 16.22
N ALA A 281 -11.66 17.90 15.39
CA ALA A 281 -10.88 18.02 14.14
C ALA A 281 -11.55 18.98 13.15
N VAL A 282 -12.86 18.86 12.92
CA VAL A 282 -13.60 19.76 12.04
C VAL A 282 -13.61 21.20 12.59
N LYS A 283 -13.76 21.35 13.92
CA LYS A 283 -13.66 22.67 14.55
C LYS A 283 -12.29 23.30 14.31
N ARG A 284 -11.22 22.53 14.46
CA ARG A 284 -9.85 22.99 14.22
C ARG A 284 -9.63 23.33 12.75
N ALA A 285 -10.05 22.46 11.82
CA ALA A 285 -9.93 22.69 10.38
C ALA A 285 -10.62 24.00 9.94
N LYS A 286 -11.79 24.33 10.54
CA LYS A 286 -12.45 25.63 10.25
C LYS A 286 -11.63 26.83 10.69
N VAL A 287 -10.91 26.75 11.81
CA VAL A 287 -9.99 27.80 12.26
C VAL A 287 -8.81 27.92 11.28
N GLU A 288 -8.24 26.79 10.85
CA GLU A 288 -7.14 26.78 9.90
C GLU A 288 -7.54 27.35 8.52
N VAL A 289 -8.76 27.06 8.06
CA VAL A 289 -9.31 27.69 6.83
C VAL A 289 -9.48 29.20 7.01
N ALA A 290 -9.94 29.66 8.20
CA ALA A 290 -10.06 31.09 8.46
C ALA A 290 -8.69 31.78 8.47
N ASP A 291 -7.68 31.19 9.11
CA ASP A 291 -6.30 31.69 9.07
C ASP A 291 -5.78 31.82 7.62
N MET A 292 -6.07 30.82 6.78
CA MET A 292 -5.69 30.86 5.35
C MET A 292 -6.46 31.94 4.57
N GLN A 293 -7.75 32.14 4.88
CA GLN A 293 -8.56 33.16 4.24
C GLN A 293 -8.07 34.56 4.60
N ASP A 294 -7.69 34.78 5.86
CA ASP A 294 -7.13 36.07 6.31
C ASP A 294 -5.87 36.43 5.54
N VAL A 295 -4.98 35.46 5.26
CA VAL A 295 -3.79 35.65 4.43
C VAL A 295 -4.18 36.01 2.99
N ALA A 296 -5.14 35.30 2.39
CA ALA A 296 -5.60 35.57 1.03
C ALA A 296 -6.24 36.96 0.91
N ASP A 297 -7.05 37.33 1.90
CA ASP A 297 -7.70 38.66 1.94
C ASP A 297 -6.66 39.81 2.08
N ALA A 298 -5.63 39.60 2.92
CA ALA A 298 -4.52 40.56 3.08
C ALA A 298 -3.69 40.73 1.79
N GLU A 299 -3.62 39.71 0.95
CA GLU A 299 -3.02 39.78 -0.39
C GLU A 299 -3.96 40.39 -1.45
N GLY A 300 -5.14 40.83 -1.06
CA GLY A 300 -6.13 41.41 -1.96
C GLY A 300 -6.83 40.39 -2.86
N GLN A 301 -6.82 39.13 -2.49
CA GLN A 301 -7.50 38.08 -3.24
C GLN A 301 -9.00 38.10 -2.96
N ASN A 302 -9.80 38.04 -4.02
CA ASN A 302 -11.27 38.12 -3.92
C ASN A 302 -11.90 36.72 -4.21
N PHE A 303 -11.48 35.71 -3.45
CA PHE A 303 -12.06 34.37 -3.56
C PHE A 303 -12.11 33.66 -2.18
N LYS A 304 -12.94 32.64 -2.06
CA LYS A 304 -12.93 31.75 -0.92
C LYS A 304 -11.90 30.63 -1.11
N ILE A 305 -11.19 30.28 -0.04
CA ILE A 305 -10.25 29.17 -0.03
C ILE A 305 -10.96 27.89 -0.51
N ALA A 306 -10.42 27.27 -1.55
CA ALA A 306 -10.87 26.01 -2.11
C ALA A 306 -9.84 24.90 -1.83
N ALA A 307 -10.18 23.66 -2.15
CA ALA A 307 -9.32 22.50 -1.87
C ALA A 307 -7.92 22.61 -2.50
N TRP A 308 -7.82 23.15 -3.70
CA TRP A 308 -6.54 23.38 -4.42
C TRP A 308 -5.71 24.55 -3.88
N ASP A 309 -6.27 25.35 -2.98
CA ASP A 309 -5.58 26.47 -2.33
C ASP A 309 -4.95 26.06 -1.00
N TRP A 310 -5.33 24.89 -0.45
CA TRP A 310 -4.96 24.43 0.88
C TRP A 310 -3.44 24.42 1.10
N TRP A 311 -2.67 23.76 0.24
CA TRP A 311 -1.22 23.67 0.39
C TRP A 311 -0.53 25.03 0.29
N HIS A 312 -0.95 25.84 -0.66
CA HIS A 312 -0.39 27.16 -0.90
C HIS A 312 -0.56 28.09 0.31
N TYR A 313 -1.79 28.21 0.80
CA TYR A 313 -2.07 29.11 1.91
C TYR A 313 -1.69 28.53 3.28
N SER A 314 -1.75 27.22 3.49
CA SER A 314 -1.25 26.61 4.72
C SER A 314 0.26 26.81 4.89
N GLU A 315 1.03 26.82 3.78
CA GLU A 315 2.47 27.11 3.82
C GLU A 315 2.73 28.58 4.18
N LYS A 316 1.94 29.51 3.66
CA LYS A 316 2.04 30.93 4.02
C LYS A 316 1.73 31.14 5.51
N VAL A 317 0.64 30.56 6.00
CA VAL A 317 0.27 30.60 7.43
C VAL A 317 1.39 29.99 8.30
N ARG A 318 2.00 28.87 7.85
CA ARG A 318 3.10 28.23 8.57
C ARG A 318 4.33 29.15 8.66
N LYS A 319 4.71 29.80 7.57
CA LYS A 319 5.81 30.77 7.53
C LYS A 319 5.52 31.96 8.45
N GLU A 320 4.31 32.51 8.40
CA GLU A 320 3.93 33.63 9.22
C GLU A 320 3.89 33.31 10.72
N LYS A 321 3.21 32.21 11.10
CA LYS A 321 3.02 31.85 12.52
C LYS A 321 4.23 31.25 13.20
N TYR A 322 5.03 30.47 12.46
CA TYR A 322 6.12 29.68 13.05
C TYR A 322 7.51 30.08 12.58
N ASN A 323 7.61 31.05 11.67
CA ASN A 323 8.88 31.45 11.03
C ASN A 323 9.68 30.24 10.52
N LEU A 324 8.98 29.23 10.01
CA LEU A 324 9.55 27.98 9.53
C LEU A 324 9.55 27.99 8.00
N ASP A 325 10.75 27.95 7.42
CA ASP A 325 10.95 27.81 5.99
C ASP A 325 11.52 26.44 5.67
N GLU A 326 10.79 25.63 4.91
CA GLU A 326 11.25 24.30 4.49
C GLU A 326 12.52 24.38 3.63
N SER A 327 12.70 25.46 2.88
CA SER A 327 13.89 25.65 2.05
C SER A 327 15.19 25.63 2.88
N ALA A 328 15.12 26.11 4.13
CA ALA A 328 16.23 26.10 5.07
C ALA A 328 16.54 24.70 5.61
N ILE A 329 15.55 23.81 5.68
CA ILE A 329 15.66 22.46 6.25
C ILE A 329 15.99 21.42 5.16
N LYS A 330 15.44 21.60 3.96
CA LYS A 330 15.54 20.67 2.84
C LYS A 330 16.97 20.21 2.52
N PRO A 331 18.02 21.05 2.54
CA PRO A 331 19.39 20.62 2.28
C PRO A 331 19.93 19.57 3.27
N TYR A 332 19.40 19.54 4.50
CA TYR A 332 19.78 18.55 5.52
C TYR A 332 19.11 17.20 5.33
N LEU A 333 18.02 17.15 4.58
CA LEU A 333 17.15 15.99 4.39
C LEU A 333 17.36 15.33 3.01
N SER A 334 18.59 15.37 2.47
CA SER A 334 18.91 14.54 1.30
C SER A 334 18.69 13.05 1.63
N LEU A 335 18.32 12.25 0.63
CA LEU A 335 18.05 10.81 0.81
C LEU A 335 19.20 10.10 1.56
N ASP A 336 20.46 10.39 1.19
CA ASP A 336 21.62 9.79 1.84
C ASP A 336 21.76 10.19 3.31
N ASN A 337 21.46 11.46 3.64
CA ASN A 337 21.49 11.90 5.04
C ASN A 337 20.36 11.26 5.85
N VAL A 338 19.17 11.14 5.26
CA VAL A 338 18.02 10.48 5.90
C VAL A 338 18.34 9.00 6.14
N LEU A 339 18.90 8.28 5.17
CA LEU A 339 19.30 6.88 5.33
C LEU A 339 20.37 6.71 6.41
N LYS A 340 21.41 7.55 6.43
CA LYS A 340 22.41 7.56 7.49
C LYS A 340 21.77 7.80 8.87
N GLY A 341 20.82 8.74 8.94
CA GLY A 341 20.07 9.02 10.16
C GLY A 341 19.23 7.82 10.64
N VAL A 342 18.50 7.16 9.73
CA VAL A 342 17.73 5.96 10.02
C VAL A 342 18.66 4.84 10.53
N PHE A 343 19.74 4.53 9.81
CA PHE A 343 20.65 3.47 10.19
C PHE A 343 21.37 3.76 11.51
N SER A 344 21.79 5.01 11.74
CA SER A 344 22.36 5.42 13.03
C SER A 344 21.36 5.28 14.19
N THR A 345 20.11 5.63 13.96
CA THR A 345 19.06 5.52 14.98
C THR A 345 18.75 4.06 15.31
N THR A 346 18.60 3.22 14.29
CA THR A 346 18.36 1.79 14.48
C THR A 346 19.54 1.08 15.14
N ASN A 347 20.78 1.49 14.83
CA ASN A 347 21.96 0.99 15.52
C ASN A 347 21.95 1.37 17.01
N LYS A 348 21.66 2.62 17.35
CA LYS A 348 21.59 3.09 18.75
C LYS A 348 20.48 2.39 19.55
N LEU A 349 19.34 2.11 18.92
CA LEU A 349 18.18 1.50 19.60
C LEU A 349 18.30 -0.02 19.72
N TRP A 350 18.83 -0.68 18.69
CA TRP A 350 18.76 -2.14 18.57
C TRP A 350 20.10 -2.82 18.23
N GLY A 351 21.16 -2.05 17.99
CA GLY A 351 22.47 -2.59 17.62
C GLY A 351 22.56 -3.04 16.16
N LEU A 352 21.57 -2.74 15.32
CA LEU A 352 21.57 -3.18 13.92
C LEU A 352 22.61 -2.43 13.09
N ASN A 353 23.31 -3.15 12.23
CA ASN A 353 24.25 -2.58 11.26
C ASN A 353 23.73 -2.79 9.83
N PHE A 354 24.00 -1.82 8.96
CA PHE A 354 23.57 -1.84 7.55
C PHE A 354 24.81 -1.63 6.67
N THR A 355 25.13 -2.64 5.86
CA THR A 355 26.24 -2.59 4.90
C THR A 355 25.69 -2.65 3.49
N GLU A 356 25.93 -1.62 2.67
CA GLU A 356 25.41 -1.58 1.30
C GLU A 356 26.11 -2.63 0.43
N ILE A 357 25.32 -3.32 -0.41
CA ILE A 357 25.76 -4.38 -1.32
C ILE A 357 25.64 -3.85 -2.74
N PHE A 358 26.69 -4.01 -3.57
CA PHE A 358 26.74 -3.47 -4.92
C PHE A 358 26.86 -4.56 -6.01
N ASP A 359 27.04 -5.81 -5.64
CA ASP A 359 27.22 -6.96 -6.54
C ASP A 359 25.98 -7.82 -6.74
N ILE A 360 24.80 -7.22 -6.48
CA ILE A 360 23.48 -7.87 -6.69
C ILE A 360 22.71 -7.12 -7.77
N ASP A 361 22.23 -7.84 -8.78
CA ASP A 361 21.32 -7.30 -9.78
C ASP A 361 19.95 -7.01 -9.18
N LEU A 362 19.54 -5.76 -9.24
CA LEU A 362 18.25 -5.29 -8.77
C LEU A 362 17.28 -5.06 -9.94
N TYR A 363 15.99 -5.08 -9.65
CA TYR A 363 14.94 -4.90 -10.64
C TYR A 363 14.88 -3.49 -11.26
N HIS A 364 15.53 -2.51 -10.64
CA HIS A 364 15.62 -1.13 -11.11
C HIS A 364 16.92 -0.46 -10.61
N PRO A 365 17.57 0.39 -11.42
CA PRO A 365 18.82 1.07 -11.01
C PRO A 365 18.68 1.98 -9.78
N ASP A 366 17.49 2.55 -9.53
CA ASP A 366 17.23 3.39 -8.35
C ASP A 366 17.10 2.59 -7.04
N ALA A 367 16.89 1.28 -7.12
CA ALA A 367 16.80 0.44 -5.94
C ALA A 367 18.19 0.22 -5.34
N ARG A 368 18.27 0.24 -4.03
CA ARG A 368 19.52 0.01 -3.26
C ARG A 368 19.30 -1.14 -2.30
N VAL A 369 20.35 -1.86 -1.96
CA VAL A 369 20.28 -3.04 -1.09
C VAL A 369 21.35 -2.99 -0.01
N TRP A 370 20.96 -3.41 1.20
CA TRP A 370 21.86 -3.49 2.36
C TRP A 370 21.73 -4.85 3.04
N GLU A 371 22.87 -5.42 3.42
CA GLU A 371 22.91 -6.47 4.41
C GLU A 371 22.62 -5.87 5.78
N VAL A 372 21.76 -6.54 6.55
CA VAL A 372 21.45 -6.18 7.93
C VAL A 372 22.04 -7.23 8.85
N THR A 373 22.89 -6.80 9.77
CA THR A 373 23.50 -7.67 10.78
C THR A 373 23.15 -7.21 12.18
N ASP A 374 23.17 -8.15 13.14
CA ASP A 374 23.04 -7.85 14.56
C ASP A 374 24.34 -7.24 15.10
N LYS A 375 24.35 -6.84 16.38
CA LYS A 375 25.51 -6.26 17.08
C LYS A 375 26.72 -7.18 17.13
N ASP A 376 26.53 -8.49 17.08
CA ASP A 376 27.59 -9.50 17.05
C ASP A 376 28.09 -9.84 15.63
N GLY A 377 27.55 -9.16 14.60
CA GLY A 377 27.88 -9.38 13.20
C GLY A 377 27.12 -10.52 12.53
N SER A 378 26.24 -11.21 13.25
CA SER A 378 25.43 -12.28 12.64
C SER A 378 24.43 -11.71 11.64
N HIS A 379 24.24 -12.40 10.51
CA HIS A 379 23.33 -12.02 9.46
C HIS A 379 21.87 -12.14 9.92
N LEU A 380 21.11 -11.05 9.79
CA LEU A 380 19.68 -11.00 10.09
C LEU A 380 18.81 -11.01 8.83
N GLY A 381 19.26 -10.32 7.79
CA GLY A 381 18.47 -10.23 6.56
C GLY A 381 19.02 -9.22 5.56
N VAL A 382 18.23 -8.97 4.53
CA VAL A 382 18.52 -8.02 3.46
C VAL A 382 17.42 -6.96 3.41
N PHE A 383 17.81 -5.70 3.40
CA PHE A 383 16.92 -4.56 3.24
C PHE A 383 17.08 -3.97 1.84
N ILE A 384 15.97 -3.84 1.11
CA ILE A 384 15.93 -3.22 -0.22
C ILE A 384 15.13 -1.94 -0.13
N GLY A 385 15.74 -0.80 -0.49
CA GLY A 385 15.12 0.52 -0.53
C GLY A 385 14.86 0.96 -1.98
N ASP A 386 13.63 1.34 -2.27
CA ASP A 386 13.23 1.89 -3.58
C ASP A 386 12.36 3.12 -3.35
N TYR A 387 12.97 4.29 -3.33
CA TYR A 387 12.37 5.54 -2.82
C TYR A 387 11.80 6.45 -3.91
N PHE A 388 12.22 6.30 -5.16
CA PHE A 388 11.84 7.20 -6.22
C PHE A 388 10.52 6.82 -6.89
N THR A 389 9.76 7.84 -7.29
CA THR A 389 8.52 7.71 -8.07
C THR A 389 8.84 7.45 -9.52
N ARG A 390 8.10 6.54 -10.16
CA ARG A 390 8.20 6.21 -11.59
C ARG A 390 6.82 5.96 -12.19
N SER A 391 6.68 6.13 -13.50
CA SER A 391 5.42 5.86 -14.21
C SER A 391 4.97 4.40 -14.15
N ASN A 392 5.92 3.47 -14.01
CA ASN A 392 5.67 2.03 -13.87
C ASN A 392 5.68 1.54 -12.42
N LYS A 393 5.53 2.45 -11.46
CA LYS A 393 5.47 2.16 -10.03
C LYS A 393 4.17 2.69 -9.44
N ARG A 394 3.50 1.86 -8.64
CA ARG A 394 2.29 2.27 -7.91
C ARG A 394 2.60 3.45 -6.97
N GLY A 395 1.68 4.40 -6.90
CA GLY A 395 1.80 5.53 -5.98
C GLY A 395 1.58 5.10 -4.52
N GLY A 396 2.15 5.87 -3.60
CA GLY A 396 2.10 5.63 -2.16
C GLY A 396 3.42 5.12 -1.60
N ALA A 397 3.42 4.79 -0.30
CA ALA A 397 4.55 4.17 0.38
C ALA A 397 4.09 2.84 0.98
N TRP A 398 4.88 1.80 0.83
CA TRP A 398 4.58 0.48 1.38
C TRP A 398 5.87 -0.28 1.67
N MET A 399 5.74 -1.31 2.49
CA MET A 399 6.77 -2.30 2.74
C MET A 399 6.25 -3.68 2.32
N SER A 400 7.12 -4.49 1.73
CA SER A 400 6.85 -5.87 1.36
C SER A 400 7.94 -6.78 1.91
N SER A 401 7.57 -8.01 2.26
CA SER A 401 8.50 -9.05 2.68
C SER A 401 8.59 -10.12 1.61
N PHE A 402 9.80 -10.45 1.12
CA PHE A 402 10.03 -11.58 0.22
C PHE A 402 10.04 -12.93 0.93
N LYS A 403 10.50 -12.93 2.19
CA LYS A 403 10.52 -14.12 3.03
C LYS A 403 9.99 -13.74 4.41
N GLY A 404 8.90 -14.36 4.83
CA GLY A 404 8.37 -14.23 6.19
C GLY A 404 9.20 -15.05 7.17
N CYS A 405 9.14 -14.67 8.43
CA CYS A 405 9.65 -15.49 9.52
C CYS A 405 8.81 -16.77 9.64
N LEU A 406 9.48 -17.88 9.90
CA LEU A 406 8.86 -19.12 10.30
C LEU A 406 8.73 -19.16 11.83
N LEU A 407 7.90 -20.04 12.31
CA LEU A 407 7.49 -20.29 13.69
C LEU A 407 8.56 -20.20 14.78
N TYR A 408 9.81 -20.41 14.45
CA TYR A 408 10.91 -20.56 15.42
C TYR A 408 11.88 -19.40 15.41
N THR A 409 11.63 -18.42 14.64
CA THR A 409 12.27 -17.14 14.89
C THR A 409 11.40 -16.49 15.94
N SER A 410 11.85 -16.46 17.18
CA SER A 410 11.17 -15.79 18.30
C SER A 410 10.40 -14.58 17.81
N PRO A 411 9.12 -14.40 18.15
CA PRO A 411 8.42 -13.18 17.81
C PRO A 411 9.22 -12.04 18.43
N SER A 412 9.97 -11.37 17.59
CA SER A 412 10.61 -10.13 18.01
C SER A 412 9.46 -9.19 18.35
N PRO A 413 9.48 -8.50 19.48
CA PRO A 413 8.61 -7.35 19.72
C PRO A 413 8.67 -6.36 18.55
N ARG A 414 9.71 -6.44 17.73
CA ARG A 414 9.95 -5.73 16.48
C ARG A 414 8.95 -6.13 15.37
N ASP A 415 8.57 -7.40 15.24
CA ASP A 415 7.64 -7.87 14.19
C ASP A 415 6.22 -7.35 14.43
N ALA A 416 5.79 -7.30 15.68
CA ALA A 416 4.51 -6.72 16.07
C ALA A 416 4.47 -5.19 15.90
N THR A 417 5.62 -4.51 15.98
CA THR A 417 5.72 -3.05 15.87
C THR A 417 5.85 -2.58 14.43
N LEU A 418 6.53 -3.33 13.57
CA LEU A 418 6.69 -3.01 12.15
C LEU A 418 5.40 -3.27 11.34
N SER A 419 4.60 -4.26 11.74
CA SER A 419 3.29 -4.51 11.11
C SER A 419 2.19 -3.54 11.54
N ARG A 420 2.45 -2.69 12.54
CA ARG A 420 1.50 -1.73 13.12
C ARG A 420 1.77 -0.27 12.78
N MET A 421 2.72 0.02 11.92
CA MET A 421 2.82 1.38 11.40
C MET A 421 1.58 1.66 10.54
N PRO A 422 0.77 2.69 10.86
CA PRO A 422 -0.37 3.04 10.04
C PRO A 422 0.10 3.38 8.63
N SER A 423 -0.56 2.82 7.63
CA SER A 423 -0.39 3.19 6.23
C SER A 423 -0.99 4.58 5.94
N SER A 424 -0.74 5.55 6.82
CA SER A 424 -1.25 6.90 6.67
C SER A 424 -0.20 7.91 7.11
N ALA A 425 0.55 8.36 6.17
CA ALA A 425 1.05 9.73 6.09
C ALA A 425 1.03 10.15 4.62
#